data_4fc0a9c9c031bf25a510c031a0438bce
#
_entry.id   4fc0a9c9c031bf25a510c031a0438bce
#
_cell.length_a   1.000
_cell.length_b   1.000
_cell.length_c   1.000
_cell.angle_alpha   90.00
_cell.angle_beta   90.00
_cell.angle_gamma   90.00
#
_symmetry.space_group_name_H-M   'P 1'
#
loop_
_entity.id
_entity.type
_entity.pdbx_description
1 polymer ?
#
loop_
_entity_poly.entity_id
_entity_poly.type
_entity_poly.pdbx_seq_one_letter_code
_entity_poly.pdbx_strand_id
1 'polypeptide(L)'
;MNNSLLFRLDWLSLLTYIALVSFGIINIYSTTFSDSALSIWNPASISGKQFWIFGACLIAMPFILYIKSNFFEHFSYIFYGLSILSLIGLFIFGQTISGATSWYSIGGFNLQPAEFTKITTALVVAEFLNGIQRDIRKRNDLILNSIQNPIASNDYEHMIVSF
;
A
#
# COMPACT_ATOMS: atom_id res chain seq x y z
N MET A 1 -17.67 9.11 -20.43
CA MET A 1 -17.30 7.91 -19.66
C MET A 1 -16.58 8.34 -18.38
N ASN A 2 -17.28 9.05 -17.52
CA ASN A 2 -16.75 9.49 -16.22
C ASN A 2 -17.71 9.02 -15.14
N ASN A 3 -17.81 7.70 -14.96
CA ASN A 3 -18.38 7.19 -13.74
C ASN A 3 -17.28 7.39 -12.71
N SER A 4 -17.40 8.53 -12.08
CA SER A 4 -16.48 9.11 -11.14
C SER A 4 -15.94 8.06 -10.18
N LEU A 5 -14.62 8.02 -10.01
CA LEU A 5 -13.90 7.27 -8.99
C LEU A 5 -14.60 7.41 -7.62
N LEU A 6 -15.27 8.54 -7.39
CA LEU A 6 -16.06 8.86 -6.21
C LEU A 6 -17.22 7.88 -5.94
N PHE A 7 -17.84 7.26 -6.97
CA PHE A 7 -18.90 6.25 -6.77
C PHE A 7 -18.37 4.86 -6.43
N ARG A 8 -17.07 4.62 -6.59
CA ARG A 8 -16.41 3.34 -6.24
C ARG A 8 -15.76 3.38 -4.87
N LEU A 9 -15.71 4.56 -4.22
CA LEU A 9 -15.19 4.69 -2.88
C LEU A 9 -16.23 4.21 -1.86
N ASP A 10 -15.79 3.40 -0.95
CA ASP A 10 -16.57 3.06 0.25
C ASP A 10 -16.55 4.25 1.22
N TRP A 11 -17.57 5.09 1.08
CA TRP A 11 -17.73 6.28 1.90
C TRP A 11 -17.83 5.98 3.39
N LEU A 12 -18.40 4.81 3.75
CA LEU A 12 -18.53 4.41 5.15
C LEU A 12 -17.16 4.17 5.77
N SER A 13 -16.30 3.39 5.10
CA SER A 13 -14.92 3.13 5.54
C SER A 13 -14.10 4.42 5.60
N LEU A 14 -14.25 5.31 4.62
CA LEU A 14 -13.54 6.58 4.59
C LEU A 14 -13.95 7.49 5.76
N LEU A 15 -15.25 7.63 6.03
CA LEU A 15 -15.77 8.42 7.14
C LEU A 15 -15.31 7.86 8.49
N THR A 16 -15.36 6.54 8.65
CA THR A 16 -14.89 5.87 9.87
C THR A 16 -13.40 6.12 10.09
N TYR A 17 -12.59 6.05 9.03
CA TYR A 17 -11.16 6.34 9.10
C TYR A 17 -10.91 7.80 9.54
N ILE A 18 -11.57 8.77 8.90
CA ILE A 18 -11.45 10.20 9.24
C ILE A 18 -11.86 10.44 10.70
N ALA A 19 -12.95 9.83 11.15
CA ALA A 19 -13.42 9.96 12.54
C ALA A 19 -12.40 9.41 13.55
N LEU A 20 -11.83 8.22 13.28
CA LEU A 20 -10.81 7.61 14.16
C LEU A 20 -9.53 8.45 14.22
N VAL A 21 -9.06 8.95 13.08
CA VAL A 21 -7.86 9.80 13.04
C VAL A 21 -8.11 11.12 13.78
N SER A 22 -9.26 11.75 13.57
CA SER A 22 -9.64 12.99 14.26
C SER A 22 -9.71 12.79 15.77
N PHE A 23 -10.31 11.69 16.21
CA PHE A 23 -10.34 11.32 17.62
C PHE A 23 -8.92 11.10 18.19
N GLY A 24 -8.04 10.45 17.43
CA GLY A 24 -6.64 10.27 17.80
C GLY A 24 -5.89 11.58 17.99
N ILE A 25 -6.08 12.55 17.08
CA ILE A 25 -5.46 13.88 17.16
C ILE A 25 -5.95 14.63 18.40
N ILE A 26 -7.26 14.60 18.69
CA ILE A 26 -7.86 15.22 19.86
C ILE A 26 -7.30 14.61 21.15
N ASN A 27 -7.17 13.29 21.20
CA ASN A 27 -6.62 12.58 22.36
C ASN A 27 -5.17 12.99 22.63
N ILE A 28 -4.32 13.01 21.58
CA ILE A 28 -2.91 13.45 21.72
C ILE A 28 -2.85 14.92 22.15
N TYR A 29 -3.70 15.77 21.60
CA TYR A 29 -3.77 17.16 22.00
C TYR A 29 -4.13 17.30 23.50
N SER A 30 -5.12 16.54 23.96
CA SER A 30 -5.55 16.57 25.37
C SER A 30 -4.47 16.11 26.34
N THR A 31 -3.66 15.11 25.96
CA THR A 31 -2.59 14.58 26.83
C THR A 31 -1.31 15.42 26.81
N THR A 32 -1.09 16.19 25.73
CA THR A 32 0.07 17.09 25.60
C THR A 32 -0.26 18.55 25.94
N PHE A 33 -1.48 18.80 26.39
CA PHE A 33 -1.91 20.15 26.78
C PHE A 33 -1.15 20.58 28.04
N SER A 34 -0.23 21.53 27.89
CA SER A 34 0.50 22.22 28.96
C SER A 34 0.16 23.71 28.85
N ASP A 35 0.21 24.44 29.97
CA ASP A 35 -0.14 25.87 30.07
C ASP A 35 0.61 26.80 29.10
N SER A 36 1.67 26.30 28.47
CA SER A 36 2.36 26.96 27.33
C SER A 36 1.74 26.63 25.99
N ALA A 37 0.43 26.67 25.90
CA ALA A 37 -0.42 26.26 24.79
C ALA A 37 0.21 26.41 23.39
N LEU A 38 0.93 25.40 22.94
CA LEU A 38 1.25 25.25 21.52
C LEU A 38 -0.04 24.86 20.80
N SER A 39 -0.59 25.81 20.05
CA SER A 39 -1.78 25.60 19.23
C SER A 39 -1.68 24.35 18.37
N ILE A 40 -2.81 23.66 18.09
CA ILE A 40 -2.91 22.56 17.13
C ILE A 40 -2.30 22.93 15.77
N TRP A 41 -2.31 24.21 15.41
CA TRP A 41 -1.74 24.73 14.17
C TRP A 41 -0.21 24.83 14.18
N ASN A 42 0.45 24.70 15.33
CA ASN A 42 1.88 24.84 15.41
C ASN A 42 2.58 23.52 15.01
N PRO A 43 3.32 23.48 13.89
CA PRO A 43 4.01 22.28 13.41
C PRO A 43 5.14 21.82 14.35
N ALA A 44 5.53 22.61 15.35
CA ALA A 44 6.51 22.21 16.36
C ALA A 44 5.89 21.32 17.46
N SER A 45 4.57 21.37 17.67
CA SER A 45 3.86 20.48 18.61
C SER A 45 3.65 19.09 18.02
N ILE A 46 3.54 18.06 18.87
CA ILE A 46 3.29 16.68 18.43
C ILE A 46 1.94 16.57 17.73
N SER A 47 0.90 17.15 18.31
CA SER A 47 -0.46 17.19 17.75
C SER A 47 -0.52 18.00 16.45
N GLY A 48 0.21 19.12 16.36
CA GLY A 48 0.28 19.92 15.14
C GLY A 48 0.98 19.19 14.00
N LYS A 49 2.10 18.51 14.25
CA LYS A 49 2.75 17.65 13.24
C LYS A 49 1.77 16.62 12.69
N GLN A 50 1.02 15.95 13.55
CA GLN A 50 0.06 14.92 13.14
C GLN A 50 -1.09 15.50 12.32
N PHE A 51 -1.59 16.69 12.69
CA PHE A 51 -2.60 17.40 11.93
C PHE A 51 -2.13 17.74 10.50
N TRP A 52 -0.92 18.28 10.37
CA TRP A 52 -0.35 18.63 9.06
C TRP A 52 -0.06 17.39 8.20
N ILE A 53 0.46 16.32 8.80
CA ILE A 53 0.69 15.04 8.09
C ILE A 53 -0.63 14.45 7.62
N PHE A 54 -1.67 14.47 8.44
CA PHE A 54 -3.00 14.01 8.05
C PHE A 54 -3.58 14.81 6.89
N GLY A 55 -3.45 16.14 6.92
CA GLY A 55 -3.86 16.99 5.80
C GLY A 55 -3.10 16.67 4.50
N ALA A 56 -1.79 16.47 4.59
CA ALA A 56 -0.96 16.06 3.44
C ALA A 56 -1.39 14.69 2.88
N CYS A 57 -1.71 13.71 3.75
CA CYS A 57 -2.21 12.40 3.32
C CYS A 57 -3.57 12.50 2.61
N LEU A 58 -4.48 13.35 3.08
CA LEU A 58 -5.76 13.59 2.40
C LEU A 58 -5.59 14.18 1.01
N ILE A 59 -4.60 15.06 0.83
CA ILE A 59 -4.26 15.62 -0.48
C ILE A 59 -3.59 14.58 -1.38
N ALA A 60 -2.71 13.73 -0.83
CA ALA A 60 -2.01 12.69 -1.58
C ALA A 60 -2.94 11.56 -2.05
N MET A 61 -4.02 11.27 -1.30
CA MET A 61 -4.97 10.19 -1.59
C MET A 61 -5.52 10.21 -3.03
N PRO A 62 -6.08 11.32 -3.54
CA PRO A 62 -6.62 11.37 -4.90
C PRO A 62 -5.52 11.16 -5.96
N PHE A 63 -4.30 11.61 -5.71
CA PHE A 63 -3.18 11.36 -6.63
C PHE A 63 -2.84 9.86 -6.72
N ILE A 64 -2.83 9.17 -5.59
CA ILE A 64 -2.58 7.72 -5.56
C ILE A 64 -3.71 6.97 -6.27
N LEU A 65 -4.97 7.37 -6.07
CA LEU A 65 -6.13 6.76 -6.73
C LEU A 65 -6.14 7.00 -8.26
N TYR A 66 -5.48 8.04 -8.73
CA TYR A 66 -5.36 8.34 -10.16
C TYR A 66 -4.34 7.44 -10.87
N ILE A 67 -3.38 6.86 -10.13
CA ILE A 67 -2.38 5.95 -10.67
C ILE A 67 -3.08 4.64 -11.08
N LYS A 68 -2.84 4.17 -12.30
CA LYS A 68 -3.40 2.91 -12.80
C LYS A 68 -2.84 1.73 -12.02
N SER A 69 -3.68 0.74 -11.71
CA SER A 69 -3.31 -0.50 -11.01
C SER A 69 -2.15 -1.23 -11.69
N ASN A 70 -2.08 -1.21 -13.02
CA ASN A 70 -1.01 -1.84 -13.78
C ASN A 70 0.40 -1.33 -13.42
N PHE A 71 0.51 -0.07 -12.96
CA PHE A 71 1.78 0.47 -12.49
C PHE A 71 2.24 -0.29 -11.24
N PHE A 72 1.36 -0.48 -10.26
CA PHE A 72 1.68 -1.19 -9.04
C PHE A 72 1.98 -2.67 -9.29
N GLU A 73 1.27 -3.31 -10.22
CA GLU A 73 1.53 -4.69 -10.65
C GLU A 73 2.94 -4.87 -11.21
N HIS A 74 3.33 -4.03 -12.17
CA HIS A 74 4.65 -4.14 -12.80
C HIS A 74 5.83 -3.84 -11.86
N PHE A 75 5.65 -2.89 -10.94
CA PHE A 75 6.70 -2.45 -10.03
C PHE A 75 6.66 -3.10 -8.64
N SER A 76 5.72 -3.98 -8.36
CA SER A 76 5.53 -4.62 -7.05
C SER A 76 6.81 -5.29 -6.54
N TYR A 77 7.49 -6.09 -7.36
CA TYR A 77 8.72 -6.78 -7.00
C TYR A 77 9.89 -5.81 -6.74
N ILE A 78 9.96 -4.73 -7.51
CA ILE A 78 11.00 -3.70 -7.34
C ILE A 78 10.79 -2.96 -6.01
N PHE A 79 9.55 -2.55 -5.72
CA PHE A 79 9.21 -1.89 -4.45
C PHE A 79 9.48 -2.80 -3.25
N TYR A 80 9.18 -4.09 -3.39
CA TYR A 80 9.47 -5.07 -2.35
C TYR A 80 10.98 -5.23 -2.13
N GLY A 81 11.76 -5.36 -3.19
CA GLY A 81 13.22 -5.42 -3.10
C GLY A 81 13.81 -4.19 -2.42
N LEU A 82 13.35 -2.99 -2.80
CA LEU A 82 13.78 -1.73 -2.16
C LEU A 82 13.38 -1.67 -0.68
N SER A 83 12.21 -2.16 -0.32
CA SER A 83 11.79 -2.18 1.09
C SER A 83 12.63 -3.13 1.93
N ILE A 84 13.01 -4.29 1.39
CA ILE A 84 13.95 -5.22 2.07
C ILE A 84 15.32 -4.58 2.22
N LEU A 85 15.84 -3.93 1.17
CA LEU A 85 17.12 -3.20 1.26
C LEU A 85 17.07 -2.10 2.32
N SER A 86 15.94 -1.39 2.43
CA SER A 86 15.73 -0.39 3.47
C SER A 86 15.72 -1.01 4.87
N LEU A 87 15.14 -2.20 5.06
CA LEU A 87 15.20 -2.91 6.34
C LEU A 87 16.63 -3.34 6.69
N ILE A 88 17.38 -3.83 5.72
CA ILE A 88 18.80 -4.18 5.92
C ILE A 88 19.61 -2.93 6.28
N GLY A 89 19.37 -1.82 5.59
CA GLY A 89 20.01 -0.53 5.87
C GLY A 89 19.75 -0.01 7.29
N LEU A 90 18.66 -0.44 7.93
CA LEU A 90 18.35 -0.07 9.29
C LEU A 90 19.41 -0.55 10.31
N PHE A 91 20.07 -1.68 10.04
CA PHE A 91 21.16 -2.16 10.88
C PHE A 91 22.37 -1.24 10.87
N ILE A 92 22.56 -0.45 9.80
CA ILE A 92 23.71 0.45 9.64
C ILE A 92 23.36 1.88 10.05
N PHE A 93 22.17 2.36 9.65
CA PHE A 93 21.76 3.76 9.76
C PHE A 93 20.58 3.97 10.73
N GLY A 94 20.08 2.89 11.36
CA GLY A 94 18.92 2.97 12.25
C GLY A 94 19.23 3.72 13.55
N GLN A 95 18.27 4.51 14.00
CA GLN A 95 18.30 5.15 15.31
C GLN A 95 17.51 4.35 16.34
N THR A 96 18.07 4.24 17.54
CA THR A 96 17.42 3.58 18.65
C THR A 96 16.49 4.56 19.35
N ILE A 97 15.19 4.33 19.25
CA ILE A 97 14.15 5.09 19.94
C ILE A 97 13.45 4.14 20.90
N SER A 98 13.41 4.48 22.19
CA SER A 98 12.77 3.65 23.23
C SER A 98 13.27 2.19 23.27
N GLY A 99 14.58 1.97 23.01
CA GLY A 99 15.19 0.64 23.06
C GLY A 99 15.05 -0.21 21.79
N ALA A 100 14.39 0.30 20.74
CA ALA A 100 14.25 -0.38 19.46
C ALA A 100 14.91 0.42 18.32
N THR A 101 15.78 -0.24 17.53
CA THR A 101 16.42 0.34 16.34
C THR A 101 15.55 0.07 15.13
N SER A 102 14.44 0.83 14.98
CA SER A 102 13.43 0.59 13.96
C SER A 102 13.11 1.83 13.12
N TRP A 103 13.84 2.92 13.35
CA TRP A 103 13.49 4.22 12.77
C TRP A 103 14.66 4.86 12.03
N TYR A 104 14.36 5.48 10.90
CA TYR A 104 15.22 6.48 10.28
C TYR A 104 14.76 7.86 10.76
N SER A 105 15.65 8.63 11.36
CA SER A 105 15.36 10.02 11.71
C SER A 105 15.95 10.95 10.65
N ILE A 106 15.09 11.56 9.85
CA ILE A 106 15.47 12.45 8.75
C ILE A 106 14.80 13.81 8.99
N GLY A 107 15.60 14.84 9.30
CA GLY A 107 15.10 16.21 9.44
C GLY A 107 13.99 16.39 10.48
N GLY A 108 13.99 15.61 11.56
CA GLY A 108 12.96 15.67 12.63
C GLY A 108 11.71 14.82 12.36
N PHE A 109 11.68 14.08 11.25
CA PHE A 109 10.67 13.05 10.98
C PHE A 109 11.25 11.67 11.24
N ASN A 110 10.51 10.84 11.95
CA ASN A 110 10.87 9.44 12.18
C ASN A 110 10.10 8.57 11.18
N LEU A 111 10.83 7.92 10.29
CA LEU A 111 10.28 7.04 9.28
C LEU A 111 10.59 5.59 9.66
N GLN A 112 9.55 4.76 9.70
CA GLN A 112 9.68 3.34 9.98
C GLN A 112 9.59 2.54 8.68
N PRO A 113 10.69 1.93 8.21
CA PRO A 113 10.69 1.16 6.95
C PRO A 113 9.73 -0.02 6.96
N ALA A 114 9.48 -0.61 8.14
CA ALA A 114 8.55 -1.73 8.29
C ALA A 114 7.13 -1.41 7.80
N GLU A 115 6.67 -0.15 7.92
CA GLU A 115 5.34 0.24 7.43
C GLU A 115 5.26 0.17 5.90
N PHE A 116 6.31 0.59 5.20
CA PHE A 116 6.41 0.45 3.73
C PHE A 116 6.49 -1.01 3.31
N THR A 117 7.25 -1.83 4.06
CA THR A 117 7.38 -3.25 3.76
C THR A 117 6.05 -3.98 3.83
N LYS A 118 5.16 -3.63 4.76
CA LYS A 118 3.80 -4.20 4.83
C LYS A 118 3.03 -3.96 3.53
N ILE A 119 3.07 -2.72 3.02
CA ILE A 119 2.37 -2.34 1.78
C ILE A 119 2.96 -3.08 0.58
N THR A 120 4.29 -3.08 0.44
CA THR A 120 4.97 -3.72 -0.70
C THR A 120 4.81 -5.24 -0.68
N THR A 121 4.81 -5.86 0.50
CA THR A 121 4.51 -7.29 0.65
C THR A 121 3.08 -7.61 0.21
N ALA A 122 2.10 -6.80 0.61
CA ALA A 122 0.72 -6.99 0.18
C ALA A 122 0.58 -6.87 -1.35
N LEU A 123 1.28 -5.93 -1.99
CA LEU A 123 1.29 -5.77 -3.44
C LEU A 123 1.89 -6.99 -4.15
N VAL A 124 3.02 -7.52 -3.68
CA VAL A 124 3.65 -8.70 -4.29
C VAL A 124 2.79 -9.94 -4.12
N VAL A 125 2.19 -10.14 -2.94
CA VAL A 125 1.27 -11.26 -2.72
C VAL A 125 0.05 -11.16 -3.63
N ALA A 126 -0.51 -9.96 -3.80
CA ALA A 126 -1.64 -9.74 -4.70
C ALA A 126 -1.29 -10.07 -6.16
N GLU A 127 -0.10 -9.64 -6.65
CA GLU A 127 0.36 -9.96 -8.01
C GLU A 127 0.63 -11.46 -8.19
N PHE A 128 1.25 -12.11 -7.20
CA PHE A 128 1.48 -13.55 -7.23
C PHE A 128 0.17 -14.35 -7.33
N LEU A 129 -0.83 -14.00 -6.51
CA LEU A 129 -2.14 -14.64 -6.55
C LEU A 129 -2.88 -14.38 -7.86
N ASN A 130 -2.76 -13.17 -8.41
CA ASN A 130 -3.32 -12.82 -9.71
C ASN A 130 -2.69 -13.66 -10.84
N GLY A 131 -1.39 -13.91 -10.78
CA GLY A 131 -0.69 -14.80 -11.71
C GLY A 131 -1.25 -16.23 -11.68
N ILE A 132 -1.37 -16.82 -10.50
CA ILE A 132 -1.95 -18.16 -10.31
C ILE A 132 -3.39 -18.23 -10.86
N GLN A 133 -4.21 -17.23 -10.58
CA GLN A 133 -5.60 -17.19 -11.03
C GLN A 133 -5.69 -17.10 -12.57
N ARG A 134 -4.79 -16.37 -13.22
CA ARG A 134 -4.69 -16.29 -14.68
C ARG A 134 -4.33 -17.65 -15.30
N ASP A 135 -3.40 -18.38 -14.69
CA ASP A 135 -3.00 -19.71 -15.18
C ASP A 135 -4.10 -20.76 -15.04
N ILE A 136 -4.81 -20.76 -13.90
CA ILE A 136 -5.96 -21.64 -13.69
C ILE A 136 -7.06 -21.36 -14.73
N ARG A 137 -7.35 -20.09 -15.00
CA ARG A 137 -8.36 -19.70 -15.99
C ARG A 137 -7.96 -20.18 -17.38
N LYS A 138 -6.72 -19.97 -17.81
CA LYS A 138 -6.23 -20.47 -19.11
C LYS A 138 -6.38 -21.99 -19.22
N ARG A 139 -6.03 -22.74 -18.19
CA ARG A 139 -6.18 -24.20 -18.18
C ARG A 139 -7.64 -24.62 -18.32
N ASN A 140 -8.55 -23.97 -17.62
CA ASN A 140 -9.97 -24.26 -17.71
C ASN A 140 -10.52 -23.95 -19.12
N ASP A 141 -10.11 -22.82 -19.71
CA ASP A 141 -10.50 -22.44 -21.07
C ASP A 141 -10.00 -23.46 -22.10
N LEU A 142 -8.77 -23.97 -21.95
CA LEU A 142 -8.22 -25.03 -22.82
C LEU A 142 -9.01 -26.33 -22.69
N ILE A 143 -9.36 -26.75 -21.47
CA ILE A 143 -10.15 -27.96 -21.22
C ILE A 143 -11.55 -27.81 -21.84
N LEU A 144 -12.21 -26.67 -21.65
CA LEU A 144 -13.53 -26.41 -22.22
C LEU A 144 -13.50 -26.43 -23.75
N ASN A 145 -12.48 -25.79 -24.34
CA ASN A 145 -12.30 -25.79 -25.79
C ASN A 145 -12.03 -27.19 -26.34
N SER A 146 -11.24 -28.02 -25.63
CA SER A 146 -11.00 -29.42 -26.02
C SER A 146 -12.26 -30.28 -25.95
N ILE A 147 -13.16 -30.01 -25.02
CA ILE A 147 -14.45 -30.72 -24.89
C ILE A 147 -15.44 -30.26 -25.98
N GLN A 148 -15.48 -28.97 -26.30
CA GLN A 148 -16.40 -28.40 -27.28
C GLN A 148 -15.97 -28.65 -28.73
N ASN A 149 -14.68 -28.78 -29.02
CA ASN A 149 -14.14 -28.93 -30.36
C ASN A 149 -13.08 -30.06 -30.40
N PRO A 150 -13.50 -31.34 -30.36
CA PRO A 150 -12.57 -32.47 -30.31
C PRO A 150 -11.74 -32.61 -31.60
N ILE A 151 -12.14 -31.98 -32.71
CA ILE A 151 -11.42 -32.00 -34.00
C ILE A 151 -10.21 -31.02 -33.96
N ALA A 152 -10.31 -29.94 -33.24
CA ALA A 152 -9.22 -28.95 -33.11
C ALA A 152 -8.17 -29.34 -32.04
N SER A 153 -8.46 -30.33 -31.20
CA SER A 153 -7.54 -30.71 -30.08
C SER A 153 -6.26 -31.40 -30.57
N ASN A 154 -6.26 -32.00 -31.77
CA ASN A 154 -5.06 -32.63 -32.32
C ASN A 154 -3.95 -31.67 -32.70
N ASP A 155 -4.27 -30.39 -32.98
CA ASP A 155 -3.26 -29.38 -33.34
C ASP A 155 -2.56 -28.77 -32.10
N TYR A 156 -3.20 -28.85 -30.95
CA TYR A 156 -2.60 -28.29 -29.69
C TYR A 156 -1.66 -29.25 -28.99
N GLU A 157 -1.79 -30.57 -29.16
CA GLU A 157 -0.84 -31.54 -28.57
C GLU A 157 0.55 -31.37 -29.17
N HIS A 158 0.69 -30.99 -30.42
CA HIS A 158 1.99 -30.72 -31.06
C HIS A 158 2.63 -29.42 -30.56
N MET A 159 1.87 -28.49 -30.02
CA MET A 159 2.37 -27.21 -29.51
C MET A 159 2.82 -27.28 -28.05
N ILE A 160 2.22 -28.18 -27.26
CA ILE A 160 2.57 -28.33 -25.80
C ILE A 160 3.86 -29.14 -25.62
N VAL A 161 4.21 -30.00 -26.60
CA VAL A 161 5.42 -30.87 -26.53
C VAL A 161 6.68 -30.14 -27.01
N SER A 162 6.56 -28.92 -27.55
CA SER A 162 7.71 -28.14 -28.09
C SER A 162 8.22 -27.02 -27.15
N PHE A 163 7.89 -27.07 -25.85
CA PHE A 163 8.45 -26.18 -24.84
C PHE A 163 9.16 -26.99 -23.74
#